data_abf6ba76abba1076dfb51c0eab9b4ef6
#
_entry.id   abf6ba76abba1076dfb51c0eab9b4ef6
#
_cell.length_a   1.000
_cell.length_b   1.000
_cell.length_c   1.000
_cell.angle_alpha   90.00
_cell.angle_beta   90.00
_cell.angle_gamma   90.00
#
_symmetry.space_group_name_H-M   'P 1'
#
loop_
_entity.id
_entity.type
_entity.pdbx_description
1 polymer ?
#
loop_
_entity_poly.entity_id
_entity_poly.type
_entity_poly.pdbx_seq_one_letter_code
_entity_poly.pdbx_strand_id
1 'polypeptide(L)' 'MPPPSNQAKKRPPEQTFEEARYLRHLIDNEVPVCVRMSNNEEVCGVIEYYDAAFIRLTRKGSPNLFIFKHDIKYLYEAS' A
#
# COMPACT_ATOMS: atom_id res chain seq x y z
N MET A 1 -32.49 1.05 3.21
CA MET A 1 -31.84 1.00 2.89
C MET A 1 -31.33 1.07 3.04
N PRO A 2 -31.25 1.00 2.99
CA PRO A 2 -30.39 0.98 2.84
C PRO A 2 -29.85 1.00 2.96
N PRO A 3 -29.64 0.86 3.14
CA PRO A 3 -28.85 0.72 3.07
C PRO A 3 -28.41 0.78 3.17
N PRO A 4 -28.24 0.73 3.20
CA PRO A 4 -27.56 0.56 3.12
C PRO A 4 -27.07 0.45 3.34
N SER A 5 -26.88 0.46 3.47
CA SER A 5 -26.23 0.21 3.30
C SER A 5 -25.84 -0.11 3.36
N ASN A 6 -25.77 -0.24 3.40
CA ASN A 6 -25.23 -0.59 3.10
C ASN A 6 -24.90 -0.81 3.07
N GLN A 7 -24.61 -0.74 3.07
CA GLN A 7 -24.29 -0.89 2.80
C GLN A 7 -23.73 -1.22 3.03
N ALA A 8 -23.72 -1.61 3.41
CA ALA A 8 -23.17 -1.86 3.40
C ALA A 8 -22.30 -2.26 3.70
N LYS A 9 -22.24 -2.84 4.07
CA LYS A 9 -21.22 -3.19 3.93
C LYS A 9 -20.90 -3.66 2.79
N LYS A 10 -21.11 -3.16 2.11
CA LYS A 10 -20.65 -3.51 0.88
C LYS A 10 -19.24 -3.20 0.76
N ARG A 11 -18.49 -3.94 -0.01
CA ARG A 11 -17.12 -3.67 -0.12
C ARG A 11 -16.92 -2.44 -0.95
N PRO A 12 -15.83 -1.70 -0.70
CA PRO A 12 -15.56 -0.51 -1.48
C PRO A 12 -15.27 -0.87 -2.93
N PRO A 13 -15.42 0.07 -3.84
CA PRO A 13 -15.03 -0.15 -5.22
C PRO A 13 -13.55 -0.44 -5.30
N GLU A 14 -13.13 -1.09 -6.36
CA GLU A 14 -11.75 -1.42 -6.54
C GLU A 14 -10.86 -0.21 -6.58
N GLN A 15 -11.36 0.90 -7.07
CA GLN A 15 -10.59 2.13 -7.09
C GLN A 15 -11.33 3.16 -6.30
N THR A 16 -10.80 3.55 -5.16
CA THR A 16 -11.44 4.50 -4.29
C THR A 16 -10.74 5.83 -4.30
N PHE A 17 -9.60 5.96 -4.94
CA PHE A 17 -8.73 7.12 -4.85
C PHE A 17 -8.19 7.37 -3.45
N GLU A 18 -8.73 6.73 -2.43
CA GLU A 18 -8.16 6.83 -1.08
C GLU A 18 -6.80 6.15 -1.03
N GLU A 19 -6.69 5.02 -1.68
CA GLU A 19 -5.40 4.35 -1.74
C GLU A 19 -4.37 5.25 -2.43
N ALA A 20 -4.75 5.83 -3.56
CA ALA A 20 -3.82 6.68 -4.30
C ALA A 20 -3.42 7.90 -3.49
N ARG A 21 -4.39 8.49 -2.79
CA ARG A 21 -4.11 9.65 -1.96
C ARG A 21 -3.16 9.30 -0.83
N TYR A 22 -3.37 8.16 -0.19
CA TYR A 22 -2.51 7.74 0.90
C TYR A 22 -1.09 7.45 0.42
N LEU A 23 -0.98 6.73 -0.70
CA LEU A 23 0.34 6.42 -1.25
C LEU A 23 1.07 7.69 -1.64
N ARG A 24 0.36 8.66 -2.22
CA ARG A 24 0.98 9.92 -2.56
C ARG A 24 1.49 10.65 -1.32
N HIS A 25 0.72 10.60 -0.24
CA HIS A 25 1.15 11.18 1.02
C HIS A 25 2.45 10.54 1.51
N LEU A 26 2.54 9.21 1.44
CA LEU A 26 3.73 8.52 1.89
C LEU A 26 4.93 8.89 1.04
N ILE A 27 4.73 9.02 -0.27
CA ILE A 27 5.81 9.37 -1.17
C ILE A 27 6.29 10.80 -0.93
N ASP A 28 5.36 11.72 -0.88
CA ASP A 28 5.71 13.15 -0.78
C ASP A 28 6.42 13.46 0.52
N ASN A 29 6.10 12.73 1.57
CA ASN A 29 6.69 12.98 2.87
C ASN A 29 7.77 11.98 3.24
N GLU A 30 8.11 11.08 2.30
CA GLU A 30 9.17 10.08 2.49
C GLU A 30 8.98 9.32 3.79
N VAL A 31 7.76 8.86 4.01
CA VAL A 31 7.41 8.17 5.23
C VAL A 31 7.90 6.73 5.13
N PRO A 32 8.71 6.27 6.09
CA PRO A 32 9.13 4.87 6.06
C PRO A 32 7.96 3.96 6.35
N VAL A 33 7.88 2.88 5.59
CA VAL A 33 6.81 1.91 5.73
C VAL A 33 7.38 0.51 5.78
N CYS A 34 6.61 -0.40 6.33
CA CYS A 34 6.92 -1.82 6.29
C CYS A 34 5.76 -2.53 5.62
N VAL A 35 6.11 -3.49 4.77
CA VAL A 35 5.13 -4.23 3.97
C VAL A 35 5.26 -5.70 4.33
N ARG A 36 4.14 -6.30 4.73
CA ARG A 36 4.09 -7.73 4.98
C ARG A 36 3.54 -8.41 3.73
N MET A 37 4.30 -9.33 3.19
CA MET A 37 3.94 -10.02 1.97
C MET A 37 3.08 -11.23 2.28
N SER A 38 2.44 -11.76 1.24
CA SER A 38 1.58 -12.94 1.38
C SER A 38 2.32 -14.13 1.97
N ASN A 39 3.62 -14.25 1.67
CA ASN A 39 4.43 -15.35 2.20
C ASN A 39 4.97 -15.06 3.59
N ASN A 40 4.47 -14.01 4.24
CA ASN A 40 4.85 -13.59 5.58
C ASN A 40 6.22 -12.97 5.70
N GLU A 41 6.90 -12.72 4.60
CA GLU A 41 8.12 -11.93 4.63
C GLU A 41 7.75 -10.47 4.82
N GLU A 42 8.62 -9.75 5.51
CA GLU A 42 8.39 -8.33 5.74
C GLU A 42 9.57 -7.54 5.20
N VAL A 43 9.27 -6.49 4.46
CA VAL A 43 10.31 -5.61 3.91
C VAL A 43 9.92 -4.17 4.24
N CYS A 44 10.92 -3.35 4.49
CA CYS A 44 10.69 -1.97 4.91
C CYS A 44 11.49 -1.03 4.05
N GLY A 45 10.98 0.18 3.87
CA GLY A 45 11.65 1.19 3.06
C GLY A 45 10.74 2.36 2.83
N VAL A 46 11.03 3.13 1.79
CA VAL A 46 10.24 4.30 1.42
C VAL A 46 9.69 4.05 0.02
N ILE A 47 8.42 4.34 -0.18
CA ILE A 47 7.81 4.17 -1.49
C ILE A 47 8.33 5.26 -2.39
N GLU A 48 8.91 4.86 -3.51
CA GLU A 48 9.44 5.80 -4.49
C GLU A 48 8.36 6.22 -5.47
N TYR A 49 7.59 5.25 -5.96
CA TYR A 49 6.44 5.51 -6.80
C TYR A 49 5.58 4.25 -6.83
N TYR A 50 4.42 4.37 -7.43
CA TYR A 50 3.50 3.26 -7.52
C TYR A 50 2.71 3.36 -8.82
N ASP A 51 2.08 2.26 -9.20
CA ASP A 51 1.07 2.33 -10.25
C ASP A 51 -0.03 1.33 -9.90
N ALA A 52 -0.84 0.97 -10.91
CA ALA A 52 -2.03 0.19 -10.64
C ALA A 52 -1.72 -1.18 -10.03
N ALA A 53 -0.59 -1.76 -10.40
CA ALA A 53 -0.29 -3.14 -10.06
C ALA A 53 0.81 -3.30 -9.03
N PHE A 54 1.69 -2.31 -8.86
CA PHE A 54 2.82 -2.52 -7.95
C PHE A 54 3.30 -1.22 -7.32
N ILE A 55 4.20 -1.40 -6.35
CA ILE A 55 4.83 -0.32 -5.61
C ILE A 55 6.33 -0.49 -5.75
N ARG A 56 7.04 0.59 -6.02
CA ARG A 56 8.50 0.59 -6.03
C ARG A 56 8.98 1.04 -4.66
N LEU A 57 9.69 0.15 -3.98
CA LEU A 57 10.16 0.41 -2.62
C LEU A 57 11.66 0.62 -2.64
N THR A 58 12.11 1.74 -2.10
CA THR A 58 13.53 2.09 -1.99
C THR A 58 14.01 1.72 -0.60
N ARG A 59 15.13 0.98 -0.56
CA ARG A 59 15.67 0.52 0.71
C ARG A 59 17.11 0.95 0.84
N LYS A 60 17.53 1.21 2.07
CA LYS A 60 18.91 1.52 2.34
C LYS A 60 19.67 0.23 2.58
N GLY A 61 20.81 0.10 1.91
CA GLY A 61 21.68 -1.05 2.16
C GLY A 61 21.18 -2.35 1.57
N SER A 62 20.11 -2.32 0.79
CA SER A 62 19.54 -3.50 0.16
C SER A 62 18.99 -3.09 -1.18
N PRO A 63 18.82 -4.03 -2.10
CA PRO A 63 18.26 -3.68 -3.40
C PRO A 63 16.85 -3.13 -3.28
N ASN A 64 16.50 -2.19 -4.15
CA ASN A 64 15.15 -1.71 -4.23
C ASN A 64 14.25 -2.79 -4.81
N LEU A 65 12.98 -2.73 -4.45
CA LEU A 65 12.05 -3.80 -4.81
C LEU A 65 10.88 -3.26 -5.59
N PHE A 66 10.42 -4.07 -6.53
CA PHE A 66 9.08 -3.92 -7.10
C PHE A 66 8.19 -4.92 -6.39
N ILE A 67 7.15 -4.45 -5.76
CA ILE A 67 6.26 -5.29 -4.98
C ILE A 67 4.90 -5.23 -5.61
N PHE A 68 4.38 -6.38 -6.05
CA PHE A 68 3.05 -6.43 -6.62
C PHE A 68 2.02 -6.24 -5.54
N LYS A 69 1.05 -5.36 -5.78
CA LYS A 69 0.07 -5.02 -4.76
C LYS A 69 -0.71 -6.23 -4.28
N HIS A 70 -1.01 -7.16 -5.19
CA HIS A 70 -1.80 -8.31 -4.78
C HIS A 70 -1.04 -9.29 -3.92
N ASP A 71 0.28 -9.12 -3.80
CA ASP A 71 1.08 -9.95 -2.90
C ASP A 71 1.23 -9.33 -1.53
N ILE A 72 0.65 -8.17 -1.30
CA ILE A 72 0.78 -7.46 -0.04
C ILE A 72 -0.35 -7.90 0.89
N LYS A 73 0.03 -8.39 2.06
CA LYS A 73 -0.95 -8.71 3.08
C LYS A 73 -1.38 -7.45 3.81
N TYR A 74 -0.44 -6.62 4.18
CA TYR A 74 -0.72 -5.30 4.74
C TYR A 74 0.55 -4.46 4.72
N LEU A 75 0.34 -3.17 4.90
CA LEU A 75 1.42 -2.19 4.91
C LEU A 75 1.17 -1.27 6.10
N TYR A 76 2.22 -0.89 6.82
CA TYR A 76 2.05 0.04 7.92
C TYR A 76 3.24 0.98 7.97
N GLU A 77 3.02 2.15 8.57
CA GLU A 77 4.07 3.14 8.70
C GLU A 77 5.01 2.72 9.81
N ALA A 78 6.30 2.72 9.48
CA ALA A 78 7.33 2.32 10.43
C ALA A 78 7.85 3.57 11.10
N SER A 79 7.26 3.94 12.16
CA SER A 79 7.65 5.21 12.76
C SER A 79 8.74 5.09 13.77
#